data_a19b1cde5ea00eb7df8cb20cdcb3b122
#
_entry.id   a19b1cde5ea00eb7df8cb20cdcb3b122
#
_cell.length_a   1.000
_cell.length_b   1.000
_cell.length_c   1.000
_cell.angle_alpha   90.00
_cell.angle_beta   90.00
_cell.angle_gamma   90.00
#
_symmetry.space_group_name_H-M   'P 1'
#
loop_
_entity.id
_entity.type
_entity.pdbx_description
1 polymer ?
#
loop_
_entity_poly.entity_id
_entity_poly.type
_entity_poly.pdbx_seq_one_letter_code
_entity_poly.pdbx_strand_id
1 'polypeptide(L)'
;RQIFRKIYGNCIKYNRPGGKITTVMEAADVHDGICTYRWTISDTGIGMSPEFLSHIFDPFSQEKTDARSVYQGTGLGMAITKGLIEQMNGSIEVTSQVGVGSVFVITIPFEIAQEQKKDEEIAEKYDIRGLHLLAAEDNELNAEIIEMLLTDDGAKVTVVENGRQAVEHFENNPPGTFDAI
;
A
#
# COMPACT_ATOMS: atom_id res chain seq x y z
N ARG A 1 -1.12 -3.91 3.86
CA ARG A 1 -0.52 -3.59 2.55
C ARG A 1 -0.38 -4.84 1.65
N GLN A 2 0.14 -5.97 2.16
CA GLN A 2 0.39 -7.19 1.37
C GLN A 2 -0.89 -7.80 0.79
N ILE A 3 -1.99 -7.84 1.54
CA ILE A 3 -3.32 -8.33 1.13
C ILE A 3 -3.76 -7.62 -0.17
N PHE A 4 -3.88 -6.30 -0.12
CA PHE A 4 -4.37 -5.50 -1.25
C PHE A 4 -3.45 -5.59 -2.47
N ARG A 5 -2.11 -5.61 -2.27
CA ARG A 5 -1.16 -5.79 -3.36
C ARG A 5 -1.38 -7.11 -4.12
N LYS A 6 -1.73 -8.20 -3.41
CA LYS A 6 -2.02 -9.50 -4.04
C LYS A 6 -3.33 -9.48 -4.80
N ILE A 7 -4.39 -8.90 -4.23
CA ILE A 7 -5.70 -8.83 -4.88
C ILE A 7 -5.65 -7.92 -6.11
N TYR A 8 -5.14 -6.69 -5.98
CA TYR A 8 -4.98 -5.80 -7.14
C TYR A 8 -4.06 -6.39 -8.20
N GLY A 9 -2.97 -7.06 -7.79
CA GLY A 9 -2.09 -7.76 -8.73
C GLY A 9 -2.82 -8.82 -9.55
N ASN A 10 -3.76 -9.57 -8.93
CA ASN A 10 -4.60 -10.51 -9.66
C ASN A 10 -5.61 -9.77 -10.55
N CYS A 11 -6.32 -8.76 -10.03
CA CYS A 11 -7.27 -7.97 -10.82
C CYS A 11 -6.62 -7.32 -12.06
N ILE A 12 -5.37 -6.89 -11.98
CA ILE A 12 -4.61 -6.33 -13.11
C ILE A 12 -4.18 -7.45 -14.07
N LYS A 13 -3.55 -8.51 -13.51
CA LYS A 13 -2.97 -9.61 -14.28
C LYS A 13 -4.00 -10.35 -15.14
N TYR A 14 -5.20 -10.55 -14.61
CA TYR A 14 -6.27 -11.30 -15.27
C TYR A 14 -7.35 -10.40 -15.88
N ASN A 15 -7.11 -9.09 -15.97
CA ASN A 15 -8.00 -8.19 -16.68
C ASN A 15 -7.77 -8.24 -18.20
N ARG A 16 -8.73 -7.70 -18.92
CA ARG A 16 -8.64 -7.49 -20.37
C ARG A 16 -8.14 -6.07 -20.67
N PRO A 17 -7.53 -5.83 -21.82
CA PRO A 17 -7.21 -4.47 -22.27
C PRO A 17 -8.45 -3.57 -22.24
N GLY A 18 -8.34 -2.38 -21.65
CA GLY A 18 -9.46 -1.46 -21.46
C GLY A 18 -10.43 -1.86 -20.33
N GLY A 19 -10.12 -2.93 -19.59
CA GLY A 19 -10.93 -3.34 -18.43
C GLY A 19 -10.84 -2.35 -17.27
N LYS A 20 -11.74 -2.52 -16.30
CA LYS A 20 -11.89 -1.64 -15.15
C LYS A 20 -11.68 -2.40 -13.83
N ILE A 21 -11.10 -1.73 -12.84
CA ILE A 21 -11.09 -2.18 -11.44
C ILE A 21 -11.77 -1.09 -10.63
N THR A 22 -12.73 -1.46 -9.81
CA THR A 22 -13.48 -0.56 -8.93
C THR A 22 -13.30 -1.01 -7.50
N THR A 23 -13.03 -0.08 -6.60
CA THR A 23 -12.95 -0.35 -5.16
C THR A 23 -13.92 0.56 -4.42
N VAL A 24 -14.70 -0.05 -3.55
CA VAL A 24 -15.55 0.64 -2.57
C VAL A 24 -15.09 0.22 -1.19
N MET A 25 -14.94 1.18 -0.29
CA MET A 25 -14.64 0.95 1.12
C MET A 25 -15.72 1.60 1.97
N GLU A 26 -16.23 0.87 2.95
CA GLU A 26 -17.24 1.35 3.88
C GLU A 26 -16.95 0.85 5.30
N ALA A 27 -17.33 1.63 6.31
CA ALA A 27 -17.42 1.17 7.68
C ALA A 27 -18.72 0.34 7.81
N ALA A 28 -18.57 -0.97 7.92
CA ALA A 28 -19.72 -1.89 7.95
C ALA A 28 -20.36 -1.97 9.33
N ASP A 29 -19.54 -1.82 10.39
CA ASP A 29 -20.02 -1.88 11.77
C ASP A 29 -19.05 -1.13 12.70
N VAL A 30 -19.62 -0.48 13.75
CA VAL A 30 -18.83 0.23 14.76
C VAL A 30 -19.45 -0.03 16.13
N HIS A 31 -18.81 -0.82 16.97
CA HIS A 31 -19.19 -1.05 18.35
C HIS A 31 -18.00 -1.45 19.22
N ASP A 32 -18.12 -1.23 20.52
CA ASP A 32 -17.14 -1.63 21.55
C ASP A 32 -15.69 -1.20 21.25
N GLY A 33 -15.49 -0.03 20.62
CA GLY A 33 -14.18 0.46 20.25
C GLY A 33 -13.54 -0.25 19.04
N ILE A 34 -14.33 -1.04 18.30
CA ILE A 34 -13.91 -1.70 17.07
C ILE A 34 -14.69 -1.11 15.91
N CYS A 35 -13.98 -0.78 14.82
CA CYS A 35 -14.56 -0.42 13.54
C CYS A 35 -14.25 -1.51 12.52
N THR A 36 -15.28 -2.12 11.98
CA THR A 36 -15.16 -3.15 10.95
C THR A 36 -15.30 -2.50 9.58
N TYR A 37 -14.23 -2.55 8.80
CA TYR A 37 -14.22 -2.07 7.42
C TYR A 37 -14.49 -3.19 6.44
N ARG A 38 -15.27 -2.86 5.40
CA ARG A 38 -15.55 -3.72 4.25
C ARG A 38 -14.98 -3.08 2.99
N TRP A 39 -14.16 -3.83 2.27
CA TRP A 39 -13.67 -3.47 0.93
C TRP A 39 -14.30 -4.38 -0.09
N THR A 40 -14.96 -3.78 -1.08
CA THR A 40 -15.47 -4.48 -2.26
C THR A 40 -14.61 -4.10 -3.45
N ILE A 41 -13.83 -5.04 -3.98
CA ILE A 41 -12.95 -4.86 -5.13
C ILE A 41 -13.48 -5.68 -6.27
N SER A 42 -13.88 -5.03 -7.36
CA SER A 42 -14.43 -5.67 -8.56
C SER A 42 -13.55 -5.39 -9.77
N ASP A 43 -13.34 -6.40 -10.60
CA ASP A 43 -12.71 -6.29 -11.91
C ASP A 43 -13.62 -6.75 -13.04
N THR A 44 -13.33 -6.32 -14.26
CA THR A 44 -14.01 -6.73 -15.50
C THR A 44 -13.15 -7.71 -16.31
N GLY A 45 -12.37 -8.52 -15.62
CA GLY A 45 -11.41 -9.46 -16.21
C GLY A 45 -12.06 -10.69 -16.85
N ILE A 46 -11.23 -11.73 -17.01
CA ILE A 46 -11.67 -12.99 -17.62
C ILE A 46 -12.65 -13.78 -16.74
N GLY A 47 -12.72 -13.46 -15.41
CA GLY A 47 -13.46 -14.23 -14.43
C GLY A 47 -12.85 -15.60 -14.17
N MET A 48 -13.55 -16.40 -13.37
CA MET A 48 -13.12 -17.73 -12.93
C MET A 48 -14.26 -18.74 -13.12
N SER A 49 -13.89 -19.98 -13.41
CA SER A 49 -14.86 -21.09 -13.47
C SER A 49 -15.39 -21.43 -12.08
N PRO A 50 -16.63 -21.94 -11.96
CA PRO A 50 -17.17 -22.37 -10.67
C PRO A 50 -16.32 -23.44 -9.99
N GLU A 51 -15.70 -24.31 -10.78
CA GLU A 51 -14.79 -25.34 -10.30
C GLU A 51 -13.55 -24.72 -9.67
N PHE A 52 -12.86 -23.79 -10.34
CA PHE A 52 -11.70 -23.11 -9.81
C PHE A 52 -12.05 -22.22 -8.61
N LEU A 53 -13.19 -21.55 -8.65
CA LEU A 53 -13.67 -20.66 -7.58
C LEU A 53 -13.79 -21.40 -6.24
N SER A 54 -14.19 -22.67 -6.25
CA SER A 54 -14.27 -23.50 -5.03
C SER A 54 -12.91 -23.80 -4.40
N HIS A 55 -11.84 -23.66 -5.14
CA HIS A 55 -10.45 -23.96 -4.74
C HIS A 55 -9.51 -22.75 -4.77
N ILE A 56 -10.04 -21.53 -4.99
CA ILE A 56 -9.20 -20.33 -5.15
C ILE A 56 -8.27 -20.05 -3.97
N PHE A 57 -8.66 -20.50 -2.78
CA PHE A 57 -7.87 -20.33 -1.55
C PHE A 57 -7.02 -21.55 -1.20
N ASP A 58 -7.10 -22.64 -1.96
CA ASP A 58 -6.27 -23.79 -1.70
C ASP A 58 -4.82 -23.51 -2.13
N PRO A 59 -3.83 -23.95 -1.35
CA PRO A 59 -2.43 -23.84 -1.73
C PRO A 59 -2.15 -24.49 -3.10
N PHE A 60 -1.34 -23.85 -3.92
CA PHE A 60 -0.95 -24.29 -5.26
C PHE A 60 -2.08 -24.38 -6.30
N SER A 61 -3.26 -23.87 -5.96
CA SER A 61 -4.39 -23.82 -6.89
C SER A 61 -4.13 -22.83 -8.02
N GLN A 62 -4.31 -23.30 -9.25
CA GLN A 62 -4.22 -22.51 -10.47
C GLN A 62 -5.29 -22.97 -11.46
N GLU A 63 -6.00 -22.03 -12.06
CA GLU A 63 -6.91 -22.36 -13.14
C GLU A 63 -6.07 -22.78 -14.37
N LYS A 64 -6.25 -24.01 -14.83
CA LYS A 64 -5.63 -24.51 -16.05
C LYS A 64 -6.33 -23.86 -17.25
N THR A 65 -5.92 -22.69 -17.62
CA THR A 65 -6.22 -22.12 -18.93
C THR A 65 -5.19 -22.62 -19.94
N ASP A 66 -5.61 -22.90 -21.14
CA ASP A 66 -4.84 -23.49 -22.25
C ASP A 66 -3.36 -23.08 -22.28
N ALA A 67 -2.53 -23.93 -22.92
CA ALA A 67 -1.06 -23.85 -23.06
C ALA A 67 -0.46 -22.50 -23.52
N ARG A 68 -1.26 -21.45 -23.58
CA ARG A 68 -0.89 -20.06 -23.92
C ARG A 68 -0.94 -19.09 -22.73
N SER A 69 -1.26 -19.52 -21.50
CA SER A 69 -1.26 -18.60 -20.37
C SER A 69 0.18 -18.27 -19.98
N VAL A 70 0.63 -17.10 -20.43
CA VAL A 70 1.96 -16.50 -20.22
C VAL A 70 2.23 -16.22 -18.72
N TYR A 71 1.28 -16.48 -17.85
CA TYR A 71 1.31 -16.04 -16.46
C TYR A 71 1.48 -17.21 -15.50
N GLN A 72 2.71 -17.69 -15.34
CA GLN A 72 3.05 -18.61 -14.25
C GLN A 72 2.97 -17.89 -12.90
N GLY A 73 2.20 -18.43 -11.96
CA GLY A 73 2.16 -18.05 -10.55
C GLY A 73 2.45 -19.28 -9.69
N THR A 74 2.79 -19.11 -8.43
CA THR A 74 3.02 -20.23 -7.50
C THR A 74 1.73 -20.87 -6.99
N GLY A 75 0.56 -20.26 -7.23
CA GLY A 75 -0.73 -20.69 -6.64
C GLY A 75 -0.86 -20.44 -5.14
N LEU A 76 0.13 -19.77 -4.51
CA LEU A 76 0.13 -19.52 -3.06
C LEU A 76 -0.48 -18.17 -2.68
N GLY A 77 -0.64 -17.25 -3.64
CA GLY A 77 -0.99 -15.86 -3.36
C GLY A 77 -2.33 -15.69 -2.63
N MET A 78 -3.37 -16.39 -3.05
CA MET A 78 -4.71 -16.26 -2.45
C MET A 78 -4.82 -17.02 -1.13
N ALA A 79 -4.15 -18.18 -0.99
CA ALA A 79 -4.06 -18.90 0.28
C ALA A 79 -3.38 -18.06 1.37
N ILE A 80 -2.24 -17.43 1.05
CA ILE A 80 -1.54 -16.51 1.96
C ILE A 80 -2.42 -15.29 2.28
N THR A 81 -3.11 -14.74 1.30
CA THR A 81 -4.01 -13.58 1.50
C THR A 81 -5.13 -13.91 2.46
N LYS A 82 -5.78 -15.07 2.31
CA LYS A 82 -6.81 -15.55 3.23
C LYS A 82 -6.25 -15.73 4.63
N GLY A 83 -5.12 -16.42 4.80
CA GLY A 83 -4.49 -16.62 6.11
C GLY A 83 -4.13 -15.30 6.83
N LEU A 84 -3.65 -14.28 6.09
CA LEU A 84 -3.38 -12.97 6.67
C LEU A 84 -4.66 -12.25 7.14
N ILE A 85 -5.74 -12.36 6.37
CA ILE A 85 -7.04 -11.76 6.74
C ILE A 85 -7.61 -12.46 7.97
N GLU A 86 -7.56 -13.80 8.02
CA GLU A 86 -8.01 -14.60 9.16
C GLU A 86 -7.21 -14.28 10.44
N GLN A 87 -5.88 -14.09 10.33
CA GLN A 87 -5.04 -13.63 11.45
C GLN A 87 -5.42 -12.23 11.97
N MET A 88 -6.07 -11.42 11.15
CA MET A 88 -6.63 -10.12 11.52
C MET A 88 -8.10 -10.22 11.98
N ASN A 89 -8.60 -11.42 12.28
CA ASN A 89 -10.01 -11.69 12.61
C ASN A 89 -10.99 -11.21 11.52
N GLY A 90 -10.54 -11.15 10.28
CA GLY A 90 -11.31 -10.75 9.12
C GLY A 90 -11.82 -11.93 8.30
N SER A 91 -12.54 -11.62 7.23
CA SER A 91 -13.02 -12.59 6.24
C SER A 91 -12.80 -12.10 4.82
N ILE A 92 -12.71 -13.04 3.88
CA ILE A 92 -12.67 -12.77 2.45
C ILE A 92 -13.65 -13.69 1.73
N GLU A 93 -14.47 -13.10 0.88
CA GLU A 93 -15.40 -13.79 0.00
C GLU A 93 -15.10 -13.41 -1.45
N VAL A 94 -15.31 -14.34 -2.37
CA VAL A 94 -15.11 -14.11 -3.80
C VAL A 94 -16.28 -14.62 -4.59
N THR A 95 -16.77 -13.79 -5.49
CA THR A 95 -17.73 -14.19 -6.52
C THR A 95 -17.14 -13.88 -7.89
N SER A 96 -17.37 -14.76 -8.86
CA SER A 96 -16.83 -14.59 -10.20
C SER A 96 -17.66 -15.29 -11.24
N GLN A 97 -17.63 -14.78 -12.46
CA GLN A 97 -18.28 -15.37 -13.62
C GLN A 97 -17.34 -15.24 -14.83
N VAL A 98 -17.14 -16.35 -15.53
CA VAL A 98 -16.31 -16.40 -16.74
C VAL A 98 -16.78 -15.37 -17.77
N GLY A 99 -15.88 -14.57 -18.30
CA GLY A 99 -16.13 -13.53 -19.28
C GLY A 99 -16.74 -12.23 -18.74
N VAL A 100 -17.08 -12.18 -17.44
CA VAL A 100 -17.65 -10.99 -16.77
C VAL A 100 -16.63 -10.30 -15.86
N GLY A 101 -15.96 -11.08 -15.00
CA GLY A 101 -14.97 -10.59 -14.03
C GLY A 101 -15.16 -11.21 -12.65
N SER A 102 -14.52 -10.59 -11.64
CA SER A 102 -14.54 -11.08 -10.27
C SER A 102 -14.82 -9.96 -9.28
N VAL A 103 -15.39 -10.32 -8.13
CA VAL A 103 -15.65 -9.43 -7.00
C VAL A 103 -15.08 -10.08 -5.74
N PHE A 104 -14.20 -9.37 -5.07
CA PHE A 104 -13.59 -9.72 -3.78
C PHE A 104 -14.21 -8.84 -2.70
N VAL A 105 -14.78 -9.44 -1.68
CA VAL A 105 -15.29 -8.74 -0.49
C VAL A 105 -14.41 -9.10 0.68
N ILE A 106 -13.76 -8.11 1.28
CA ILE A 106 -12.86 -8.27 2.41
C ILE A 106 -13.44 -7.50 3.58
N THR A 107 -13.54 -8.15 4.73
CA THR A 107 -14.03 -7.52 5.96
C THR A 107 -12.96 -7.69 7.05
N ILE A 108 -12.50 -6.60 7.66
CA ILE A 108 -11.47 -6.62 8.70
C ILE A 108 -11.88 -5.68 9.83
N PRO A 109 -11.92 -6.17 11.09
CA PRO A 109 -12.09 -5.32 12.27
C PRO A 109 -10.77 -4.62 12.63
N PHE A 110 -10.87 -3.38 13.07
CA PHE A 110 -9.77 -2.60 13.61
C PHE A 110 -10.18 -1.98 14.93
N GLU A 111 -9.31 -2.00 15.90
CA GLU A 111 -9.48 -1.20 17.11
C GLU A 111 -9.47 0.28 16.72
N ILE A 112 -10.50 1.00 17.21
CA ILE A 112 -10.53 2.45 17.06
C ILE A 112 -9.46 2.99 17.99
N ALA A 113 -8.43 3.62 17.44
CA ALA A 113 -7.47 4.34 18.25
C ALA A 113 -8.25 5.34 19.09
N GLN A 114 -8.27 5.16 20.42
CA GLN A 114 -8.68 6.25 21.30
C GLN A 114 -7.77 7.42 20.92
N GLU A 115 -8.36 8.58 20.67
CA GLU A 115 -7.56 9.81 20.61
C GLU A 115 -6.73 9.77 21.90
N GLN A 116 -5.48 9.32 21.78
CA GLN A 116 -4.52 9.74 22.75
C GLN A 116 -4.64 11.27 22.64
N LYS A 117 -5.22 11.92 23.68
CA LYS A 117 -4.90 13.32 23.90
C LYS A 117 -3.39 13.33 23.73
N LYS A 118 -2.93 13.75 22.56
CA LYS A 118 -1.55 14.15 22.42
C LYS A 118 -1.40 15.07 23.59
N ASP A 119 -0.65 14.62 24.60
CA ASP A 119 -0.20 15.53 25.61
C ASP A 119 0.30 16.72 24.82
N GLU A 120 -0.41 17.85 24.89
CA GLU A 120 -0.03 19.10 24.23
C GLU A 120 1.35 19.57 24.76
N GLU A 121 1.97 18.77 25.59
CA GLU A 121 3.29 18.99 26.21
C GLU A 121 4.48 18.51 25.37
N ILE A 122 4.33 17.86 24.22
CA ILE A 122 5.47 17.47 23.35
C ILE A 122 5.24 17.87 21.88
N ALA A 123 4.56 18.97 21.66
CA ALA A 123 4.82 19.77 20.50
C ALA A 123 5.54 21.05 20.96
N GLU A 124 6.70 20.92 21.57
CA GLU A 124 7.73 21.87 21.24
C GLU A 124 7.81 21.82 19.72
N LYS A 125 7.13 22.77 19.10
CA LYS A 125 7.15 22.95 17.67
C LYS A 125 8.61 23.23 17.37
N TYR A 126 9.36 22.18 17.01
CA TYR A 126 10.74 22.35 16.58
C TYR A 126 10.68 23.32 15.43
N ASP A 127 11.15 24.54 15.69
CA ASP A 127 11.16 25.59 14.68
C ASP A 127 12.37 25.36 13.79
N ILE A 128 12.11 24.87 12.57
CA ILE A 128 13.15 24.63 11.58
C ILE A 128 13.37 25.83 10.67
N ARG A 129 12.67 26.94 10.91
CA ARG A 129 12.82 28.15 10.09
C ARG A 129 14.23 28.69 10.12
N GLY A 130 14.78 28.86 8.95
CA GLY A 130 16.12 29.38 8.76
C GLY A 130 17.25 28.33 8.90
N LEU A 131 16.93 27.10 9.30
CA LEU A 131 17.91 26.01 9.29
C LEU A 131 18.25 25.62 7.85
N HIS A 132 19.50 25.24 7.63
CA HIS A 132 19.97 24.70 6.36
C HIS A 132 20.16 23.18 6.51
N LEU A 133 19.34 22.41 5.82
CA LEU A 133 19.29 20.96 5.91
C LEU A 133 19.90 20.33 4.66
N LEU A 134 20.69 19.27 4.83
CA LEU A 134 21.21 18.46 3.74
C LEU A 134 20.49 17.12 3.73
N ALA A 135 19.75 16.80 2.66
CA ALA A 135 19.01 15.56 2.51
C ALA A 135 19.61 14.68 1.41
N ALA A 136 19.73 13.37 1.66
CA ALA A 136 20.15 12.39 0.67
C ALA A 136 18.98 11.47 0.33
N GLU A 137 18.48 11.54 -0.91
CA GLU A 137 17.34 10.75 -1.40
C GLU A 137 17.57 10.37 -2.87
N ASP A 138 17.51 9.09 -3.19
CA ASP A 138 17.76 8.54 -4.53
C ASP A 138 16.53 8.50 -5.44
N ASN A 139 15.35 8.70 -4.87
CA ASN A 139 14.10 8.77 -5.62
C ASN A 139 13.70 10.23 -5.85
N GLU A 140 13.64 10.64 -7.11
CA GLU A 140 13.35 12.02 -7.52
C GLU A 140 12.02 12.56 -6.93
N LEU A 141 10.96 11.74 -6.92
CA LEU A 141 9.67 12.14 -6.35
C LEU A 141 9.74 12.32 -4.83
N ASN A 142 10.45 11.45 -4.12
CA ASN A 142 10.66 11.60 -2.69
C ASN A 142 11.50 12.84 -2.38
N ALA A 143 12.53 13.11 -3.18
CA ALA A 143 13.38 14.30 -3.07
C ALA A 143 12.55 15.60 -3.20
N GLU A 144 11.67 15.68 -4.20
CA GLU A 144 10.75 16.81 -4.37
C GLU A 144 9.80 16.98 -3.17
N ILE A 145 9.27 15.86 -2.64
CA ILE A 145 8.38 15.89 -1.47
C ILE A 145 9.12 16.39 -0.23
N ILE A 146 10.33 15.89 0.03
CA ILE A 146 11.16 16.31 1.17
C ILE A 146 11.48 17.80 1.07
N GLU A 147 11.93 18.26 -0.10
CA GLU A 147 12.27 19.65 -0.35
C GLU A 147 11.05 20.56 -0.13
N MET A 148 9.90 20.20 -0.69
CA MET A 148 8.65 20.95 -0.54
C MET A 148 8.21 21.06 0.92
N LEU A 149 8.13 19.94 1.64
CA LEU A 149 7.66 19.91 3.03
C LEU A 149 8.54 20.74 3.97
N LEU A 150 9.87 20.56 3.87
CA LEU A 150 10.80 21.27 4.74
C LEU A 150 10.92 22.76 4.40
N THR A 151 10.77 23.11 3.12
CA THR A 151 10.79 24.51 2.68
C THR A 151 9.50 25.23 3.08
N ASP A 152 8.34 24.56 3.03
CA ASP A 152 7.06 25.10 3.52
C ASP A 152 7.12 25.40 5.03
N ASP A 153 7.87 24.62 5.79
CA ASP A 153 8.14 24.87 7.21
C ASP A 153 9.25 25.90 7.47
N GLY A 154 9.81 26.49 6.41
CA GLY A 154 10.75 27.60 6.44
C GLY A 154 12.22 27.25 6.53
N ALA A 155 12.60 25.97 6.32
CA ALA A 155 13.98 25.55 6.22
C ALA A 155 14.54 25.83 4.81
N LYS A 156 15.88 25.96 4.70
CA LYS A 156 16.59 25.85 3.45
C LYS A 156 17.04 24.41 3.27
N VAL A 157 16.77 23.80 2.12
CA VAL A 157 17.09 22.40 1.85
C VAL A 157 18.06 22.28 0.69
N THR A 158 19.08 21.44 0.86
CA THR A 158 19.94 20.97 -0.23
C THR A 158 19.71 19.48 -0.37
N VAL A 159 19.21 19.02 -1.52
CA VAL A 159 18.97 17.60 -1.78
C VAL A 159 20.08 17.07 -2.68
N VAL A 160 20.56 15.86 -2.35
CA VAL A 160 21.54 15.11 -3.15
C VAL A 160 21.05 13.68 -3.35
N GLU A 161 21.48 13.02 -4.40
CA GLU A 161 20.94 11.72 -4.81
C GLU A 161 21.34 10.55 -3.88
N ASN A 162 22.44 10.69 -3.12
CA ASN A 162 22.93 9.59 -2.29
C ASN A 162 23.86 10.09 -1.16
N GLY A 163 24.11 9.18 -0.21
CA GLY A 163 24.95 9.49 0.95
C GLY A 163 26.40 9.85 0.62
N ARG A 164 26.97 9.37 -0.51
CA ARG A 164 28.32 9.78 -0.94
C ARG A 164 28.35 11.26 -1.31
N GLN A 165 27.39 11.69 -2.12
CA GLN A 165 27.24 13.10 -2.47
C GLN A 165 26.96 13.96 -1.24
N ALA A 166 26.21 13.45 -0.24
CA ALA A 166 26.00 14.17 1.01
C ALA A 166 27.30 14.39 1.76
N VAL A 167 28.16 13.39 1.86
CA VAL A 167 29.51 13.51 2.47
C VAL A 167 30.36 14.51 1.69
N GLU A 168 30.41 14.41 0.36
CA GLU A 168 31.16 15.33 -0.50
C GLU A 168 30.67 16.78 -0.34
N HIS A 169 29.36 16.99 -0.29
CA HIS A 169 28.79 18.32 -0.05
C HIS A 169 29.11 18.84 1.34
N PHE A 170 29.05 17.98 2.35
CA PHE A 170 29.39 18.36 3.72
C PHE A 170 30.88 18.75 3.86
N GLU A 171 31.79 17.96 3.28
CA GLU A 171 33.25 18.19 3.34
C GLU A 171 33.71 19.42 2.52
N ASN A 172 33.05 19.71 1.40
CA ASN A 172 33.39 20.82 0.51
C ASN A 172 32.81 22.17 0.94
N ASN A 173 32.03 22.21 2.00
CA ASN A 173 31.45 23.43 2.54
C ASN A 173 32.06 23.79 3.91
N PRO A 174 32.09 25.06 4.27
CA PRO A 174 32.61 25.49 5.58
C PRO A 174 31.82 24.81 6.74
N PRO A 175 32.52 24.52 7.87
CA PRO A 175 31.83 24.02 9.05
C PRO A 175 30.67 24.94 9.48
N GLY A 176 29.50 24.35 9.77
CA GLY A 176 28.29 25.09 10.12
C GLY A 176 27.46 25.57 8.92
N THR A 177 27.78 25.14 7.69
CA THR A 177 26.94 25.40 6.51
C THR A 177 25.60 24.66 6.61
N PHE A 178 25.59 23.45 7.14
CA PHE A 178 24.39 22.65 7.36
C PHE A 178 24.15 22.47 8.86
N ASP A 179 22.92 22.67 9.28
CA ASP A 179 22.48 22.52 10.68
C ASP A 179 22.12 21.06 11.00
N ALA A 180 21.69 20.28 9.97
CA ALA A 180 21.43 18.84 10.08
C ALA A 180 21.57 18.13 8.72
N ILE A 181 21.72 16.78 8.77
CA ILE A 181 21.80 15.89 7.61
C ILE A 181 20.80 14.74 7.80
#